data_951295263161a6bf820771a8851eb875
#
_entry.id   951295263161a6bf820771a8851eb875
#
_cell.length_a   1.000
_cell.length_b   1.000
_cell.length_c   1.000
_cell.angle_alpha   90.00
_cell.angle_beta   90.00
_cell.angle_gamma   90.00
#
_symmetry.space_group_name_H-M   'P 1'
#
loop_
_entity.id
_entity.type
_entity.pdbx_description
1 polymer ?
#
loop_
_entity_poly.entity_id
_entity_poly.type
_entity_poly.pdbx_seq_one_letter_code
_entity_poly.pdbx_strand_id
1 'polypeptide(L)'
;MKKLLYLFLAVSFIFTACKKEQGCTDAIATNYNADAEEDDGSCAFSITGGSWITQSIEQSGNMTVSMMGIPIIDSVINYTETNADSLDPYKLTFEDDNTYTEHDQLNTEVESGTWSISGDVLTVNTPDTTLSLTLNTLNKDNLSMTINIIESGTEDGITFDINIDQKVNANRESKRWDDWMAK
;
A
#
# COMPACT_ATOMS: atom_id res chain seq x y z
N MET A 1 63.06 22.20 9.65
CA MET A 1 62.06 21.96 8.60
C MET A 1 61.49 20.52 8.60
N LYS A 2 62.33 19.48 8.75
CA LYS A 2 61.85 18.07 8.75
C LYS A 2 60.88 17.74 9.90
N LYS A 3 61.03 18.31 11.08
CA LYS A 3 60.16 18.05 12.24
C LYS A 3 58.74 18.67 12.12
N LEU A 4 58.63 19.77 11.35
CA LEU A 4 57.30 20.38 11.10
C LEU A 4 56.49 19.54 10.08
N LEU A 5 57.16 18.87 9.13
CA LEU A 5 56.53 18.02 8.15
C LEU A 5 55.85 16.78 8.79
N TYR A 6 56.50 16.21 9.81
CA TYR A 6 55.92 15.06 10.55
C TYR A 6 54.69 15.45 11.42
N LEU A 7 54.68 16.71 11.89
CA LEU A 7 53.53 17.23 12.67
C LEU A 7 52.32 17.39 11.77
N PHE A 8 52.49 17.87 10.54
CA PHE A 8 51.41 17.97 9.54
C PHE A 8 50.89 16.60 9.08
N LEU A 9 51.78 15.59 8.93
CA LEU A 9 51.37 14.22 8.56
C LEU A 9 50.58 13.55 9.68
N ALA A 10 50.93 13.77 10.96
CA ALA A 10 50.23 13.19 12.10
C ALA A 10 48.83 13.74 12.30
N VAL A 11 48.58 15.03 11.96
CA VAL A 11 47.27 15.67 12.07
C VAL A 11 46.32 15.22 10.98
N SER A 12 46.82 14.75 9.84
CA SER A 12 45.99 14.30 8.71
C SER A 12 45.27 12.95 8.97
N PHE A 13 45.70 12.18 9.96
CA PHE A 13 45.11 10.88 10.31
C PHE A 13 43.96 10.96 11.35
N ILE A 14 43.71 12.16 11.94
CA ILE A 14 42.69 12.30 12.97
C ILE A 14 41.30 12.62 12.37
N PHE A 15 41.22 12.89 11.08
CA PHE A 15 39.95 13.08 10.34
C PHE A 15 39.44 11.82 9.66
N THR A 16 39.69 10.63 10.21
CA THR A 16 38.80 9.51 9.91
C THR A 16 37.48 9.83 10.59
N ALA A 17 36.66 10.63 9.91
CA ALA A 17 35.29 10.86 10.31
C ALA A 17 34.67 9.48 10.57
N CYS A 18 34.24 9.21 11.79
CA CYS A 18 33.35 8.13 12.10
C CYS A 18 32.18 8.29 11.16
N LYS A 19 32.14 7.54 10.06
CA LYS A 19 30.91 7.45 9.26
C LYS A 19 29.91 6.75 10.16
N LYS A 20 28.84 7.43 10.46
CA LYS A 20 27.69 6.81 11.10
C LYS A 20 27.23 5.65 10.23
N GLU A 21 26.94 4.53 10.86
CA GLU A 21 26.32 3.40 10.19
C GLU A 21 24.95 3.82 9.69
N GLN A 22 24.72 3.70 8.39
CA GLN A 22 23.45 4.05 7.77
C GLN A 22 22.61 2.79 7.55
N GLY A 23 21.30 2.90 7.69
CA GLY A 23 20.36 1.82 7.52
C GLY A 23 18.99 2.15 8.12
N CYS A 24 18.06 1.23 8.00
CA CYS A 24 16.74 1.42 8.61
C CYS A 24 16.80 1.40 10.13
N THR A 25 16.38 2.48 10.78
CA THR A 25 16.35 2.63 12.25
C THR A 25 14.98 2.35 12.87
N ASP A 26 13.93 2.05 12.08
CA ASP A 26 12.61 1.73 12.59
C ASP A 26 12.52 0.25 13.01
N ALA A 27 12.32 0.02 14.32
CA ALA A 27 12.32 -1.33 14.91
C ALA A 27 11.20 -2.26 14.42
N ILE A 28 10.16 -1.71 13.76
CA ILE A 28 9.08 -2.52 13.17
C ILE A 28 9.27 -2.80 11.68
N ALA A 29 10.30 -2.20 11.07
CA ALA A 29 10.64 -2.50 9.68
C ALA A 29 11.22 -3.92 9.55
N THR A 30 10.93 -4.57 8.42
CA THR A 30 11.41 -5.93 8.14
C THR A 30 12.92 -6.00 7.94
N ASN A 31 13.55 -4.88 7.59
CA ASN A 31 14.98 -4.70 7.38
C ASN A 31 15.62 -3.77 8.44
N TYR A 32 15.06 -3.74 9.65
CA TYR A 32 15.64 -2.99 10.77
C TYR A 32 17.11 -3.35 10.98
N ASN A 33 17.95 -2.34 11.08
CA ASN A 33 19.37 -2.48 11.40
C ASN A 33 19.66 -1.87 12.78
N ALA A 34 19.91 -2.72 13.78
CA ALA A 34 20.17 -2.27 15.15
C ALA A 34 21.50 -1.50 15.29
N ASP A 35 22.43 -1.65 14.34
CA ASP A 35 23.71 -0.96 14.32
C ASP A 35 23.64 0.39 13.60
N ALA A 36 22.53 0.68 12.90
CA ALA A 36 22.35 1.95 12.20
C ALA A 36 22.20 3.10 13.21
N GLU A 37 23.03 4.12 13.03
CA GLU A 37 22.99 5.38 13.78
C GLU A 37 22.21 6.48 13.07
N GLU A 38 21.94 6.30 11.78
CA GLU A 38 21.24 7.26 10.92
C GLU A 38 20.36 6.52 9.91
N ASP A 39 19.08 6.94 9.84
CA ASP A 39 18.14 6.38 8.87
C ASP A 39 18.50 6.86 7.45
N ASP A 40 18.68 5.91 6.55
CA ASP A 40 18.98 6.15 5.14
C ASP A 40 17.73 6.12 4.23
N GLY A 41 16.55 5.97 4.84
CA GLY A 41 15.26 5.88 4.14
C GLY A 41 15.01 4.50 3.50
N SER A 42 15.82 3.49 3.82
CA SER A 42 15.69 2.15 3.25
C SER A 42 14.68 1.25 3.96
N CYS A 43 13.96 1.77 4.97
CA CYS A 43 13.01 0.99 5.75
C CYS A 43 11.95 0.33 4.87
N ALA A 44 11.84 -0.99 4.97
CA ALA A 44 10.82 -1.79 4.31
C ALA A 44 9.80 -2.30 5.35
N PHE A 45 8.53 -2.26 5.01
CA PHE A 45 7.45 -2.66 5.93
C PHE A 45 6.64 -3.80 5.34
N SER A 46 6.13 -4.69 6.22
CA SER A 46 5.21 -5.74 5.80
C SER A 46 3.80 -5.20 5.66
N ILE A 47 3.03 -5.79 4.75
CA ILE A 47 1.58 -5.57 4.67
C ILE A 47 0.86 -6.23 5.85
N THR A 48 1.47 -7.23 6.48
CA THR A 48 0.96 -7.98 7.65
C THR A 48 1.21 -7.26 8.98
N GLY A 49 0.75 -7.84 10.07
CA GLY A 49 1.00 -7.33 11.43
C GLY A 49 0.04 -6.24 11.88
N GLY A 50 -1.17 -6.21 11.31
CA GLY A 50 -2.26 -5.33 11.67
C GLY A 50 -3.26 -5.20 10.53
N SER A 51 -4.39 -4.55 10.81
CA SER A 51 -5.39 -4.27 9.79
C SER A 51 -5.17 -2.90 9.16
N TRP A 52 -5.75 -2.70 7.99
CA TRP A 52 -5.71 -1.46 7.23
C TRP A 52 -7.12 -0.91 7.12
N ILE A 53 -7.33 0.31 7.62
CA ILE A 53 -8.62 1.00 7.56
C ILE A 53 -8.63 1.92 6.35
N THR A 54 -9.53 1.67 5.41
CA THR A 54 -9.71 2.48 4.22
C THR A 54 -10.09 3.91 4.58
N GLN A 55 -9.40 4.87 3.98
CA GLN A 55 -9.61 6.29 4.18
C GLN A 55 -10.28 6.95 2.98
N SER A 56 -9.96 6.46 1.79
CA SER A 56 -10.58 6.93 0.55
C SER A 56 -10.47 5.88 -0.55
N ILE A 57 -11.43 5.95 -1.48
CA ILE A 57 -11.40 5.24 -2.75
C ILE A 57 -11.49 6.28 -3.86
N GLU A 58 -10.48 6.32 -4.70
CA GLU A 58 -10.40 7.21 -5.86
C GLU A 58 -10.67 6.39 -7.12
N GLN A 59 -11.55 6.87 -7.98
CA GLN A 59 -11.85 6.26 -9.28
C GLN A 59 -11.57 7.26 -10.39
N SER A 60 -10.83 6.84 -11.40
CA SER A 60 -10.53 7.65 -12.58
C SER A 60 -10.52 6.79 -13.84
N GLY A 61 -11.08 7.31 -14.93
CA GLY A 61 -11.14 6.55 -16.18
C GLY A 61 -12.28 6.99 -17.08
N ASN A 62 -12.73 6.07 -17.91
CA ASN A 62 -13.77 6.35 -18.90
C ASN A 62 -14.85 5.26 -18.87
N MET A 63 -16.08 5.66 -19.11
CA MET A 63 -17.21 4.77 -19.32
C MET A 63 -18.01 5.23 -20.53
N THR A 64 -18.23 4.32 -21.45
CA THR A 64 -19.13 4.55 -22.59
C THR A 64 -20.26 3.52 -22.59
N VAL A 65 -21.46 3.98 -22.91
CA VAL A 65 -22.62 3.11 -23.13
C VAL A 65 -23.30 3.53 -24.42
N SER A 66 -23.63 2.59 -25.30
CA SER A 66 -24.35 2.83 -26.51
C SER A 66 -25.53 1.87 -26.67
N MET A 67 -26.60 2.29 -27.31
CA MET A 67 -27.74 1.47 -27.66
C MET A 67 -27.91 1.45 -29.18
N MET A 68 -27.90 0.27 -29.78
CA MET A 68 -27.97 0.09 -31.24
C MET A 68 -26.94 0.95 -32.01
N GLY A 69 -25.73 1.11 -31.43
CA GLY A 69 -24.65 1.91 -32.00
C GLY A 69 -24.77 3.43 -31.79
N ILE A 70 -25.78 3.89 -31.05
CA ILE A 70 -25.96 5.33 -30.72
C ILE A 70 -25.41 5.53 -29.30
N PRO A 71 -24.39 6.41 -29.10
CA PRO A 71 -23.88 6.74 -27.77
C PRO A 71 -24.98 7.32 -26.89
N ILE A 72 -25.12 6.76 -25.67
CA ILE A 72 -26.05 7.25 -24.63
C ILE A 72 -25.25 7.90 -23.49
N ILE A 73 -24.10 7.27 -23.11
CA ILE A 73 -23.20 7.76 -22.09
C ILE A 73 -21.80 7.76 -22.69
N ASP A 74 -21.10 8.87 -22.53
CA ASP A 74 -19.68 9.04 -22.82
C ASP A 74 -19.14 9.96 -21.71
N SER A 75 -18.61 9.35 -20.67
CA SER A 75 -18.26 10.05 -19.44
C SER A 75 -16.84 9.75 -19.00
N VAL A 76 -16.13 10.80 -18.62
CA VAL A 76 -14.89 10.70 -17.84
C VAL A 76 -15.30 10.57 -16.38
N ILE A 77 -14.81 9.53 -15.73
CA ILE A 77 -14.99 9.31 -14.29
C ILE A 77 -13.81 9.93 -13.59
N ASN A 78 -14.07 10.74 -12.58
CA ASN A 78 -13.09 11.28 -11.65
C ASN A 78 -13.83 11.54 -10.34
N TYR A 79 -13.78 10.57 -9.45
CA TYR A 79 -14.56 10.55 -8.21
C TYR A 79 -13.68 10.09 -7.05
N THR A 80 -13.90 10.69 -5.88
CA THR A 80 -13.25 10.28 -4.65
C THR A 80 -14.31 10.11 -3.56
N GLU A 81 -14.39 8.90 -3.02
CA GLU A 81 -15.21 8.59 -1.84
C GLU A 81 -14.35 8.67 -0.59
N THR A 82 -14.84 9.40 0.40
CA THR A 82 -14.19 9.57 1.72
C THR A 82 -15.17 9.37 2.88
N ASN A 83 -16.46 9.19 2.57
CA ASN A 83 -17.44 8.92 3.60
C ASN A 83 -17.28 7.49 4.11
N ALA A 84 -16.91 7.33 5.37
CA ALA A 84 -16.68 6.03 5.97
C ALA A 84 -17.86 5.06 5.77
N ASP A 85 -19.10 5.56 5.77
CA ASP A 85 -20.30 4.74 5.59
C ASP A 85 -20.46 4.18 4.17
N SER A 86 -19.68 4.67 3.21
CA SER A 86 -19.71 4.27 1.80
C SER A 86 -18.43 3.58 1.33
N LEU A 87 -17.41 3.48 2.20
CA LEU A 87 -16.17 2.80 1.85
C LEU A 87 -16.35 1.29 1.87
N ASP A 88 -16.07 0.66 0.73
CA ASP A 88 -16.08 -0.79 0.56
C ASP A 88 -14.91 -1.16 -0.38
N PRO A 89 -13.89 -1.88 0.12
CA PRO A 89 -13.73 -2.44 1.48
C PRO A 89 -13.47 -1.39 2.55
N TYR A 90 -13.98 -1.62 3.77
CA TYR A 90 -13.70 -0.74 4.89
C TYR A 90 -12.43 -1.13 5.65
N LYS A 91 -12.25 -2.42 5.95
CA LYS A 91 -11.09 -2.92 6.68
C LYS A 91 -10.50 -4.15 5.99
N LEU A 92 -9.19 -4.10 5.75
CA LEU A 92 -8.42 -5.14 5.09
C LEU A 92 -7.43 -5.73 6.09
N THR A 93 -7.33 -7.04 6.16
CA THR A 93 -6.36 -7.74 7.00
C THR A 93 -5.59 -8.77 6.17
N PHE A 94 -4.26 -8.71 6.26
CA PHE A 94 -3.34 -9.64 5.61
C PHE A 94 -2.53 -10.34 6.69
N GLU A 95 -2.64 -11.67 6.77
CA GLU A 95 -1.98 -12.46 7.79
C GLU A 95 -0.68 -13.11 7.28
N ASP A 96 0.22 -13.47 8.18
CA ASP A 96 1.53 -14.05 7.84
C ASP A 96 1.42 -15.46 7.22
N ASP A 97 0.28 -16.12 7.35
CA ASP A 97 -0.03 -17.40 6.71
C ASP A 97 -0.58 -17.27 5.27
N ASN A 98 -0.52 -16.04 4.72
CA ASN A 98 -1.04 -15.66 3.42
C ASN A 98 -2.57 -15.69 3.31
N THR A 99 -3.29 -15.65 4.42
CA THR A 99 -4.73 -15.43 4.40
C THR A 99 -5.06 -13.94 4.33
N TYR A 100 -6.18 -13.63 3.74
CA TYR A 100 -6.72 -12.29 3.54
C TYR A 100 -8.17 -12.26 3.98
N THR A 101 -8.56 -11.22 4.69
CA THR A 101 -9.94 -10.97 5.09
C THR A 101 -10.31 -9.51 4.90
N GLU A 102 -11.56 -9.31 4.51
CA GLU A 102 -12.18 -8.02 4.33
C GLU A 102 -13.40 -7.90 5.23
N HIS A 103 -13.54 -6.77 5.88
CA HIS A 103 -14.64 -6.50 6.80
C HIS A 103 -15.33 -5.20 6.45
N ASP A 104 -16.64 -5.18 6.66
CA ASP A 104 -17.45 -3.98 6.62
C ASP A 104 -17.24 -3.11 7.89
N GLN A 105 -17.94 -1.99 7.96
CA GLN A 105 -17.87 -1.07 9.11
C GLN A 105 -18.42 -1.65 10.40
N LEU A 106 -19.28 -2.66 10.33
CA LEU A 106 -19.81 -3.38 11.49
C LEU A 106 -18.85 -4.47 11.96
N ASN A 107 -17.66 -4.56 11.33
CA ASN A 107 -16.67 -5.60 11.53
C ASN A 107 -17.20 -7.00 11.21
N THR A 108 -18.11 -7.07 10.23
CA THR A 108 -18.57 -8.34 9.65
C THR A 108 -17.63 -8.71 8.51
N GLU A 109 -17.13 -9.95 8.48
CA GLU A 109 -16.36 -10.46 7.35
C GLU A 109 -17.27 -10.52 6.12
N VAL A 110 -16.88 -9.81 5.06
CA VAL A 110 -17.62 -9.76 3.78
C VAL A 110 -16.93 -10.59 2.70
N GLU A 111 -15.61 -10.70 2.77
CA GLU A 111 -14.83 -11.52 1.86
C GLU A 111 -13.57 -12.07 2.54
N SER A 112 -13.09 -13.22 2.04
CA SER A 112 -11.83 -13.83 2.49
C SER A 112 -11.19 -14.64 1.38
N GLY A 113 -9.87 -14.86 1.52
CA GLY A 113 -9.11 -15.59 0.51
C GLY A 113 -7.64 -15.71 0.86
N THR A 114 -6.81 -15.75 -0.15
CA THR A 114 -5.35 -15.78 -0.01
C THR A 114 -4.69 -14.63 -0.75
N TRP A 115 -3.51 -14.25 -0.31
CA TRP A 115 -2.76 -13.18 -0.94
C TRP A 115 -1.29 -13.56 -1.18
N SER A 116 -0.66 -12.85 -2.11
CA SER A 116 0.79 -12.90 -2.35
C SER A 116 1.29 -11.58 -2.91
N ILE A 117 2.57 -11.26 -2.68
CA ILE A 117 3.23 -10.10 -3.27
C ILE A 117 4.41 -10.57 -4.11
N SER A 118 4.54 -10.00 -5.30
CA SER A 118 5.69 -10.17 -6.18
C SER A 118 6.08 -8.80 -6.79
N GLY A 119 7.20 -8.26 -6.33
CA GLY A 119 7.58 -6.89 -6.65
C GLY A 119 6.58 -5.88 -6.07
N ASP A 120 5.98 -5.08 -6.91
CA ASP A 120 4.93 -4.11 -6.60
C ASP A 120 3.51 -4.63 -6.87
N VAL A 121 3.34 -5.91 -7.19
CA VAL A 121 2.04 -6.52 -7.46
C VAL A 121 1.58 -7.33 -6.28
N LEU A 122 0.44 -6.92 -5.70
CA LEU A 122 -0.34 -7.67 -4.74
C LEU A 122 -1.39 -8.48 -5.51
N THR A 123 -1.36 -9.80 -5.35
CA THR A 123 -2.40 -10.70 -5.88
C THR A 123 -3.28 -11.16 -4.73
N VAL A 124 -4.58 -11.00 -4.86
CA VAL A 124 -5.60 -11.49 -3.93
C VAL A 124 -6.48 -12.50 -4.66
N ASN A 125 -6.58 -13.71 -4.11
CA ASN A 125 -7.43 -14.77 -4.65
C ASN A 125 -8.60 -14.98 -3.68
N THR A 126 -9.78 -14.65 -4.12
CA THR A 126 -11.05 -14.93 -3.43
C THR A 126 -11.74 -16.14 -4.05
N PRO A 127 -12.81 -16.68 -3.47
CA PRO A 127 -13.55 -17.80 -4.05
C PRO A 127 -14.05 -17.54 -5.47
N ASP A 128 -14.39 -16.28 -5.77
CA ASP A 128 -15.04 -15.90 -7.02
C ASP A 128 -14.08 -15.32 -8.06
N THR A 129 -12.94 -14.76 -7.64
CA THR A 129 -12.03 -14.04 -8.56
C THR A 129 -10.59 -13.97 -8.05
N THR A 130 -9.70 -13.64 -8.98
CA THR A 130 -8.32 -13.27 -8.68
C THR A 130 -8.10 -11.81 -9.09
N LEU A 131 -7.72 -10.99 -8.13
CA LEU A 131 -7.41 -9.58 -8.32
C LEU A 131 -5.90 -9.36 -8.32
N SER A 132 -5.43 -8.52 -9.24
CA SER A 132 -4.04 -8.06 -9.29
C SER A 132 -4.03 -6.55 -9.08
N LEU A 133 -3.44 -6.13 -7.98
CA LEU A 133 -3.37 -4.73 -7.56
C LEU A 133 -1.93 -4.26 -7.60
N THR A 134 -1.69 -3.05 -8.08
CA THR A 134 -0.39 -2.40 -7.98
C THR A 134 -0.27 -1.72 -6.62
N LEU A 135 0.78 -2.07 -5.86
CA LEU A 135 1.13 -1.39 -4.62
C LEU A 135 1.82 -0.06 -4.96
N ASN A 136 1.13 1.06 -4.72
CA ASN A 136 1.67 2.39 -4.95
C ASN A 136 2.50 2.87 -3.75
N THR A 137 2.03 2.53 -2.55
CA THR A 137 2.69 2.87 -1.29
C THR A 137 2.45 1.75 -0.29
N LEU A 138 3.52 1.31 0.36
CA LEU A 138 3.47 0.48 1.55
C LEU A 138 4.54 0.97 2.51
N ASN A 139 4.11 1.60 3.59
CA ASN A 139 5.01 2.06 4.64
C ASN A 139 4.42 1.70 6.02
N LYS A 140 5.01 2.25 7.08
CA LYS A 140 4.59 1.98 8.45
C LYS A 140 3.09 2.18 8.69
N ASP A 141 2.56 3.28 8.18
CA ASP A 141 1.24 3.79 8.53
C ASP A 141 0.26 3.82 7.34
N ASN A 142 0.77 3.75 6.11
CA ASN A 142 -0.04 3.95 4.91
C ASN A 142 0.12 2.81 3.92
N LEU A 143 -1.00 2.36 3.38
CA LEU A 143 -1.12 1.45 2.25
C LEU A 143 -1.90 2.17 1.14
N SER A 144 -1.37 2.15 -0.07
CA SER A 144 -2.10 2.59 -1.26
C SER A 144 -1.92 1.58 -2.37
N MET A 145 -3.02 1.15 -2.97
CA MET A 145 -3.03 0.16 -4.04
C MET A 145 -4.05 0.52 -5.11
N THR A 146 -3.75 0.18 -6.35
CA THR A 146 -4.60 0.46 -7.51
C THR A 146 -4.92 -0.82 -8.26
N ILE A 147 -6.18 -0.99 -8.62
CA ILE A 147 -6.65 -2.00 -9.58
C ILE A 147 -7.19 -1.30 -10.82
N ASN A 148 -6.85 -1.83 -11.99
CA ASN A 148 -7.47 -1.40 -13.25
C ASN A 148 -8.64 -2.35 -13.56
N ILE A 149 -9.83 -1.79 -13.69
CA ILE A 149 -11.07 -2.49 -14.01
C ILE A 149 -11.38 -2.23 -15.47
N ILE A 150 -11.32 -3.28 -16.29
CA ILE A 150 -11.67 -3.24 -17.71
C ILE A 150 -12.81 -4.21 -17.94
N GLU A 151 -13.97 -3.67 -18.31
CA GLU A 151 -15.13 -4.46 -18.64
C GLU A 151 -15.74 -3.96 -19.96
N SER A 152 -16.13 -4.87 -20.81
CA SER A 152 -16.86 -4.54 -22.03
C SER A 152 -17.83 -5.67 -22.38
N GLY A 153 -18.96 -5.30 -22.93
CA GLY A 153 -19.97 -6.28 -23.30
C GLY A 153 -21.11 -5.70 -24.12
N THR A 154 -21.95 -6.61 -24.60
CA THR A 154 -23.20 -6.24 -25.28
C THR A 154 -24.30 -7.14 -24.76
N GLU A 155 -25.36 -6.57 -24.22
CA GLU A 155 -26.53 -7.23 -23.73
C GLU A 155 -27.79 -6.46 -24.16
N ASP A 156 -28.78 -7.14 -24.73
CA ASP A 156 -30.04 -6.57 -25.19
C ASP A 156 -29.90 -5.34 -26.11
N GLY A 157 -28.85 -5.30 -26.95
CA GLY A 157 -28.56 -4.17 -27.85
C GLY A 157 -27.93 -2.95 -27.17
N ILE A 158 -27.58 -3.08 -25.90
CA ILE A 158 -26.78 -2.12 -25.14
C ILE A 158 -25.32 -2.60 -25.13
N THR A 159 -24.41 -1.78 -25.61
CA THR A 159 -22.96 -2.04 -25.53
C THR A 159 -22.36 -1.12 -24.48
N PHE A 160 -21.54 -1.66 -23.61
CA PHE A 160 -20.79 -0.90 -22.63
C PHE A 160 -19.29 -1.17 -22.74
N ASP A 161 -18.49 -0.18 -22.40
CA ASP A 161 -17.05 -0.25 -22.28
C ASP A 161 -16.65 0.59 -21.07
N ILE A 162 -15.96 -0.04 -20.12
CA ILE A 162 -15.54 0.55 -18.86
C ILE A 162 -14.03 0.32 -18.74
N ASN A 163 -13.29 1.37 -18.48
CA ASN A 163 -11.87 1.33 -18.16
C ASN A 163 -11.60 2.32 -17.03
N ILE A 164 -11.50 1.82 -15.83
CA ILE A 164 -11.39 2.60 -14.60
C ILE A 164 -10.22 2.10 -13.78
N ASP A 165 -9.36 3.01 -13.34
CA ASP A 165 -8.44 2.79 -12.25
C ASP A 165 -9.15 3.10 -10.93
N GLN A 166 -9.21 2.11 -10.05
CA GLN A 166 -9.67 2.28 -8.68
C GLN A 166 -8.49 2.19 -7.73
N LYS A 167 -8.26 3.26 -6.99
CA LYS A 167 -7.20 3.36 -6.01
C LYS A 167 -7.77 3.40 -4.60
N VAL A 168 -7.32 2.48 -3.77
CA VAL A 168 -7.66 2.40 -2.35
C VAL A 168 -6.51 2.99 -1.54
N ASN A 169 -6.81 3.93 -0.66
CA ASN A 169 -5.86 4.48 0.30
C ASN A 169 -6.33 4.08 1.71
N ALA A 170 -5.45 3.45 2.47
CA ALA A 170 -5.75 2.95 3.81
C ALA A 170 -4.64 3.29 4.79
N ASN A 171 -5.02 3.46 6.05
CA ASN A 171 -4.08 3.64 7.15
C ASN A 171 -4.03 2.39 8.01
N ARG A 172 -2.86 2.09 8.56
CA ARG A 172 -2.73 1.00 9.52
C ARG A 172 -3.56 1.31 10.76
N GLU A 173 -4.38 0.36 11.17
CA GLU A 173 -5.15 0.47 12.40
C GLU A 173 -4.18 0.61 13.59
N SER A 174 -4.28 1.71 14.33
CA SER A 174 -3.47 1.91 15.51
C SER A 174 -3.89 0.89 16.57
N LYS A 175 -2.95 0.08 17.05
CA LYS A 175 -3.21 -0.78 18.22
C LYS A 175 -3.63 0.12 19.38
N ARG A 176 -4.86 -0.05 19.89
CA ARG A 176 -5.33 0.67 21.06
C ARG A 176 -4.48 0.29 22.27
N TRP A 177 -4.24 1.22 23.16
CA TRP A 177 -3.50 0.98 24.42
C TRP A 177 -4.07 -0.20 25.24
N ASP A 178 -5.33 -0.55 25.00
CA ASP A 178 -6.04 -1.66 25.66
C ASP A 178 -5.42 -3.02 25.33
N ASP A 179 -4.80 -3.21 24.18
CA ASP A 179 -4.13 -4.45 23.76
C ASP A 179 -2.80 -4.69 24.51
N TRP A 180 -2.21 -3.64 25.10
CA TRP A 180 -0.98 -3.73 25.89
C TRP A 180 -1.25 -4.12 27.36
N MET A 181 -2.46 -3.88 27.86
CA MET A 181 -2.84 -4.24 29.23
C MET A 181 -3.45 -5.65 29.34
N ALA A 182 -3.69 -6.32 28.21
CA ALA A 182 -4.26 -7.67 28.18
C ALA A 182 -3.21 -8.80 28.16
N LYS A 183 -1.91 -8.47 28.24
CA LYS A 183 -0.78 -9.39 28.38
C LYS A 183 -0.11 -9.18 29.73
#